data_bf5e912efe1f91a20089dba3ad85fa2c
#
_entry.id   bf5e912efe1f91a20089dba3ad85fa2c
#
_cell.length_a   1.000
_cell.length_b   1.000
_cell.length_c   1.000
_cell.angle_alpha   90.00
_cell.angle_beta   90.00
_cell.angle_gamma   90.00
#
_symmetry.space_group_name_H-M   'P 1'
#
loop_
_entity.id
_entity.type
_entity.pdbx_description
1 polymer ?
#
loop_
_entity_poly.entity_id
_entity_poly.type
_entity_poly.pdbx_seq_one_letter_code
_entity_poly.pdbx_strand_id
1 'polypeptide(L)'
;MATTYTPKLALAKPTQGELDGSWGTVVNDNITTMIEEAIAGYSTINSWSTNSHTLTTANGTTAESRAAMLSLTDTGDQLGTNAATVICPAISKIYVVKNAVGQAATLKTASGTGIAIPNGTTSILFCDGTNVLEAITNVTGTLTTAAITASGAITSTGDITAAGTLL
;
A
#
# COMPACT_ATOMS: atom_id res chain seq x y z
N MET A 1 23.09 -2.48 26.26
CA MET A 1 22.97 -2.70 24.78
C MET A 1 21.76 -1.91 24.30
N ALA A 2 21.81 -1.35 23.12
CA ALA A 2 20.70 -0.52 22.62
C ALA A 2 19.59 -1.40 22.01
N THR A 3 18.32 -0.99 22.19
CA THR A 3 17.16 -1.59 21.53
C THR A 3 17.40 -1.72 20.02
N THR A 4 17.16 -2.90 19.47
CA THR A 4 17.18 -3.17 18.02
C THR A 4 15.76 -3.23 17.48
N TYR A 5 15.61 -3.31 16.15
CA TYR A 5 14.29 -3.29 15.51
C TYR A 5 14.15 -4.41 14.50
N THR A 6 12.89 -4.84 14.24
CA THR A 6 12.60 -5.81 13.19
C THR A 6 12.80 -5.17 11.81
N PRO A 7 13.34 -5.92 10.79
CA PRO A 7 13.75 -5.32 9.52
C PRO A 7 12.60 -4.87 8.62
N LYS A 8 11.37 -5.39 8.81
CA LYS A 8 10.22 -5.07 7.95
C LYS A 8 9.27 -4.05 8.58
N LEU A 9 8.84 -4.29 9.80
CA LEU A 9 7.85 -3.44 10.48
C LEU A 9 8.49 -2.47 11.46
N ALA A 10 9.81 -2.53 11.64
CA ALA A 10 10.56 -1.67 12.57
C ALA A 10 10.00 -1.70 14.01
N LEU A 11 9.53 -2.87 14.46
CA LEU A 11 9.09 -3.11 15.83
C LEU A 11 10.29 -3.19 16.77
N ALA A 12 10.17 -2.65 17.97
CA ALA A 12 11.23 -2.73 18.96
C ALA A 12 11.54 -4.19 19.35
N LYS A 13 12.82 -4.47 19.52
CA LYS A 13 13.36 -5.72 20.08
C LYS A 13 14.21 -5.39 21.28
N PRO A 14 13.59 -5.19 22.46
CA PRO A 14 14.33 -4.88 23.68
C PRO A 14 15.30 -6.01 24.06
N THR A 15 16.47 -5.65 24.54
CA THR A 15 17.42 -6.61 25.12
C THR A 15 17.04 -6.87 26.58
N GLN A 16 17.21 -8.10 27.05
CA GLN A 16 16.94 -8.45 28.44
C GLN A 16 17.70 -7.54 29.42
N GLY A 17 16.98 -6.96 30.38
CA GLY A 17 17.53 -6.06 31.38
C GLY A 17 17.76 -4.61 30.92
N GLU A 18 17.38 -4.27 29.67
CA GLU A 18 17.63 -2.93 29.10
C GLU A 18 16.61 -1.88 29.56
N LEU A 19 15.36 -2.26 29.77
CA LEU A 19 14.23 -1.34 29.94
C LEU A 19 13.67 -1.34 31.37
N ASP A 20 14.54 -1.33 32.39
CA ASP A 20 14.08 -1.26 33.77
C ASP A 20 13.22 0.00 34.00
N GLY A 21 12.01 -0.17 34.51
CA GLY A 21 11.02 0.88 34.71
C GLY A 21 10.30 1.42 33.47
N SER A 22 10.74 1.09 32.24
CA SER A 22 10.14 1.57 30.98
C SER A 22 9.66 0.47 30.04
N TRP A 23 9.83 -0.79 30.40
CA TRP A 23 9.49 -1.94 29.56
C TRP A 23 8.04 -1.93 29.07
N GLY A 24 7.08 -1.63 29.96
CA GLY A 24 5.67 -1.57 29.61
C GLY A 24 5.35 -0.53 28.54
N THR A 25 5.96 0.66 28.61
CA THR A 25 5.80 1.72 27.61
C THR A 25 6.34 1.26 26.23
N VAL A 26 7.54 0.66 26.20
CA VAL A 26 8.11 0.17 24.95
C VAL A 26 7.27 -0.94 24.33
N VAL A 27 6.73 -1.86 25.11
CA VAL A 27 5.82 -2.90 24.60
C VAL A 27 4.55 -2.29 24.03
N ASN A 28 3.94 -1.35 24.74
CA ASN A 28 2.68 -0.74 24.27
C ASN A 28 2.89 0.13 23.04
N ASP A 29 3.86 1.04 23.06
CA ASP A 29 4.02 2.07 22.04
C ASP A 29 4.82 1.58 20.82
N ASN A 30 5.90 0.80 21.06
CA ASN A 30 6.85 0.45 20.00
C ASN A 30 6.66 -0.98 19.47
N ILE A 31 5.75 -1.77 20.03
CA ILE A 31 5.40 -3.11 19.54
C ILE A 31 3.90 -3.18 19.27
N THR A 32 3.04 -3.07 20.29
CA THR A 32 1.59 -3.31 20.15
C THR A 32 0.94 -2.31 19.21
N THR A 33 1.14 -1.01 19.43
CA THR A 33 0.62 0.05 18.56
C THR A 33 1.17 -0.07 17.14
N MET A 34 2.42 -0.46 16.97
CA MET A 34 3.03 -0.65 15.65
C MET A 34 2.46 -1.86 14.90
N ILE A 35 2.08 -2.93 15.61
CA ILE A 35 1.38 -4.08 15.01
C ILE A 35 -0.02 -3.67 14.58
N GLU A 36 -0.76 -2.92 15.41
CA GLU A 36 -2.07 -2.39 15.05
C GLU A 36 -1.99 -1.51 13.79
N GLU A 37 -1.02 -0.59 13.72
CA GLU A 37 -0.79 0.24 12.53
C GLU A 37 -0.52 -0.61 11.28
N ALA A 38 0.24 -1.71 11.41
CA ALA A 38 0.55 -2.58 10.29
C ALA A 38 -0.65 -3.39 9.78
N ILE A 39 -1.65 -3.64 10.62
CA ILE A 39 -2.82 -4.45 10.29
C ILE A 39 -4.02 -3.56 9.92
N ALA A 40 -4.28 -2.51 10.70
CA ALA A 40 -5.46 -1.66 10.59
C ALA A 40 -5.14 -0.19 10.27
N GLY A 41 -3.86 0.17 10.19
CA GLY A 41 -3.43 1.55 9.96
C GLY A 41 -3.87 2.08 8.61
N TYR A 42 -4.32 3.35 8.63
CA TYR A 42 -4.72 4.12 7.46
C TYR A 42 -3.92 5.42 7.41
N SER A 43 -3.18 5.63 6.32
CA SER A 43 -2.39 6.84 6.12
C SER A 43 -2.88 7.62 4.91
N THR A 44 -3.06 8.93 5.08
CA THR A 44 -3.42 9.84 3.99
C THR A 44 -2.17 10.55 3.48
N ILE A 45 -1.85 10.37 2.21
CA ILE A 45 -0.76 11.03 1.50
C ILE A 45 -1.36 12.21 0.74
N ASN A 46 -0.96 13.43 1.10
CA ASN A 46 -1.45 14.68 0.51
C ASN A 46 -0.33 15.72 0.33
N SER A 47 0.90 15.26 0.17
CA SER A 47 2.08 16.11 -0.02
C SER A 47 2.93 15.56 -1.15
N TRP A 48 3.12 16.36 -2.20
CA TRP A 48 3.77 15.95 -3.44
C TRP A 48 4.95 16.86 -3.76
N SER A 49 6.16 16.32 -3.75
CA SER A 49 7.36 17.04 -4.17
C SER A 49 7.79 16.54 -5.54
N THR A 50 7.77 17.41 -6.54
CA THR A 50 8.09 17.03 -7.94
C THR A 50 7.26 15.82 -8.39
N ASN A 51 5.94 15.83 -8.07
CA ASN A 51 4.98 14.74 -8.36
C ASN A 51 5.27 13.41 -7.65
N SER A 52 6.09 13.44 -6.60
CA SER A 52 6.50 12.24 -5.88
C SER A 52 6.34 12.41 -4.37
N HIS A 53 6.05 11.30 -3.69
CA HIS A 53 6.06 11.20 -2.23
C HIS A 53 6.78 9.91 -1.82
N THR A 54 7.76 10.04 -0.95
CA THR A 54 8.43 8.87 -0.34
C THR A 54 7.80 8.59 1.02
N LEU A 55 7.22 7.40 1.19
CA LEU A 55 6.61 7.00 2.45
C LEU A 55 7.64 7.05 3.58
N THR A 56 7.29 7.75 4.65
CA THR A 56 8.13 7.82 5.85
C THR A 56 8.34 6.45 6.47
N THR A 57 9.53 6.21 7.00
CA THR A 57 9.89 5.01 7.77
C THR A 57 10.47 5.44 9.10
N ALA A 58 10.09 4.77 10.18
CA ALA A 58 10.59 5.07 11.51
C ALA A 58 10.65 3.83 12.39
N ASN A 59 11.70 3.73 13.20
CA ASN A 59 11.88 2.67 14.16
C ASN A 59 11.06 2.96 15.43
N GLY A 60 10.14 2.06 15.79
CA GLY A 60 9.38 2.13 17.03
C GLY A 60 8.44 3.35 17.15
N THR A 61 8.15 4.06 16.08
CA THR A 61 7.16 5.15 16.05
C THR A 61 6.31 5.05 14.79
N THR A 62 5.17 5.74 14.74
CA THR A 62 4.28 5.77 13.56
C THR A 62 5.02 6.16 12.29
N ALA A 63 4.66 5.50 11.18
CA ALA A 63 5.26 5.75 9.88
C ALA A 63 4.30 5.37 8.75
N GLU A 64 4.20 6.19 7.72
CA GLU A 64 3.30 5.97 6.57
C GLU A 64 3.49 4.59 5.92
N SER A 65 4.76 4.16 5.80
CA SER A 65 5.10 2.87 5.19
C SER A 65 4.60 1.65 5.96
N ARG A 66 4.28 1.81 7.26
CA ARG A 66 3.75 0.72 8.09
C ARG A 66 2.26 0.54 7.87
N ALA A 67 1.49 1.59 7.61
CA ALA A 67 0.05 1.51 7.40
C ALA A 67 -0.32 0.47 6.35
N ALA A 68 -1.39 -0.30 6.63
CA ALA A 68 -1.92 -1.29 5.69
C ALA A 68 -2.65 -0.63 4.51
N MET A 69 -3.27 0.52 4.75
CA MET A 69 -4.08 1.25 3.79
C MET A 69 -3.50 2.64 3.55
N LEU A 70 -3.38 3.01 2.27
CA LEU A 70 -2.94 4.32 1.82
C LEU A 70 -4.06 5.02 1.06
N SER A 71 -4.38 6.26 1.42
CA SER A 71 -5.27 7.13 0.67
C SER A 71 -4.46 8.25 0.05
N LEU A 72 -4.39 8.27 -1.27
CA LEU A 72 -3.66 9.29 -2.01
C LEU A 72 -4.64 10.41 -2.39
N THR A 73 -4.33 11.63 -1.99
CA THR A 73 -5.15 12.83 -2.25
C THR A 73 -4.26 13.97 -2.71
N ASP A 74 -4.83 14.93 -3.41
CA ASP A 74 -4.16 16.18 -3.81
C ASP A 74 -5.11 17.38 -3.61
N THR A 75 -5.33 17.76 -2.36
CA THR A 75 -6.25 18.84 -2.00
C THR A 75 -5.71 20.23 -2.34
N GLY A 76 -4.41 20.35 -2.62
CA GLY A 76 -3.75 21.60 -2.96
C GLY A 76 -3.38 21.74 -4.43
N ASP A 77 -3.86 20.83 -5.30
CA ASP A 77 -3.53 20.80 -6.75
C ASP A 77 -2.01 20.88 -7.02
N GLN A 78 -1.22 20.20 -6.16
CA GLN A 78 0.25 20.18 -6.25
C GLN A 78 0.73 19.40 -7.48
N LEU A 79 -0.06 18.44 -7.95
CA LEU A 79 0.22 17.60 -9.10
C LEU A 79 -0.20 18.24 -10.43
N GLY A 80 -1.23 19.10 -10.41
CA GLY A 80 -1.84 19.61 -11.63
C GLY A 80 -2.29 18.48 -12.55
N THR A 81 -1.72 18.38 -13.75
CA THR A 81 -2.02 17.32 -14.73
C THR A 81 -1.02 16.16 -14.69
N ASN A 82 -0.06 16.16 -13.77
CA ASN A 82 0.99 15.15 -13.71
C ASN A 82 0.57 13.93 -12.90
N ALA A 83 0.99 12.75 -13.36
CA ALA A 83 0.83 11.51 -12.61
C ALA A 83 1.65 11.53 -11.31
N ALA A 84 1.08 10.96 -10.24
CA ALA A 84 1.74 10.84 -8.96
C ALA A 84 2.65 9.60 -8.89
N THR A 85 3.73 9.69 -8.11
CA THR A 85 4.56 8.55 -7.76
C THR A 85 4.69 8.43 -6.24
N VAL A 86 4.33 7.29 -5.68
CA VAL A 86 4.54 6.95 -4.27
C VAL A 86 5.68 5.95 -4.19
N ILE A 87 6.70 6.28 -3.42
CA ILE A 87 7.88 5.42 -3.21
C ILE A 87 7.74 4.74 -1.85
N CYS A 88 7.58 3.42 -1.87
CA CYS A 88 7.57 2.58 -0.67
C CYS A 88 8.94 1.96 -0.40
N PRO A 89 9.24 1.57 0.85
CA PRO A 89 10.46 0.84 1.16
C PRO A 89 10.49 -0.53 0.48
N ALA A 90 11.70 -1.00 0.13
CA ALA A 90 11.92 -2.29 -0.51
C ALA A 90 11.83 -3.45 0.51
N ILE A 91 10.67 -3.63 1.10
CA ILE A 91 10.35 -4.70 2.06
C ILE A 91 9.09 -5.45 1.61
N SER A 92 9.01 -6.75 1.88
CA SER A 92 7.82 -7.52 1.54
C SER A 92 6.62 -7.11 2.41
N LYS A 93 5.59 -6.53 1.78
CA LYS A 93 4.39 -6.01 2.45
C LYS A 93 3.24 -5.87 1.47
N ILE A 94 2.00 -6.07 1.96
CA ILE A 94 0.77 -5.77 1.23
C ILE A 94 0.34 -4.32 1.52
N TYR A 95 -0.16 -3.65 0.49
CA TYR A 95 -0.77 -2.33 0.56
C TYR A 95 -2.15 -2.34 -0.11
N VAL A 96 -3.15 -1.77 0.55
CA VAL A 96 -4.40 -1.37 -0.07
C VAL A 96 -4.29 0.12 -0.40
N VAL A 97 -4.33 0.48 -1.67
CA VAL A 97 -4.09 1.86 -2.11
C VAL A 97 -5.31 2.41 -2.81
N LYS A 98 -5.90 3.46 -2.24
CA LYS A 98 -6.97 4.26 -2.85
C LYS A 98 -6.36 5.47 -3.53
N ASN A 99 -6.58 5.63 -4.83
CA ASN A 99 -6.14 6.80 -5.57
C ASN A 99 -7.28 7.80 -5.77
N ALA A 100 -7.14 9.01 -5.23
CA ALA A 100 -8.06 10.14 -5.38
C ALA A 100 -7.31 11.45 -5.68
N VAL A 101 -6.16 11.38 -6.36
CA VAL A 101 -5.33 12.57 -6.69
C VAL A 101 -5.78 13.31 -7.97
N GLY A 102 -6.78 12.81 -8.68
CA GLY A 102 -7.20 13.38 -9.97
C GLY A 102 -6.48 12.77 -11.18
N GLN A 103 -5.30 12.19 -11.00
CA GLN A 103 -4.46 11.58 -12.03
C GLN A 103 -4.11 10.13 -11.68
N ALA A 104 -3.45 9.40 -12.56
CA ALA A 104 -2.91 8.08 -12.21
C ALA A 104 -1.82 8.23 -11.13
N ALA A 105 -1.77 7.28 -10.21
CA ALA A 105 -0.73 7.23 -9.18
C ALA A 105 0.01 5.88 -9.24
N THR A 106 1.33 5.91 -9.28
CA THR A 106 2.16 4.70 -9.30
C THR A 106 2.73 4.43 -7.91
N LEU A 107 2.46 3.24 -7.36
CA LEU A 107 3.20 2.75 -6.19
C LEU A 107 4.39 1.92 -6.66
N LYS A 108 5.60 2.21 -6.19
CA LYS A 108 6.84 1.51 -6.55
C LYS A 108 7.87 1.57 -5.42
N THR A 109 8.91 0.76 -5.49
CA THR A 109 10.13 0.97 -4.70
C THR A 109 11.05 1.99 -5.37
N ALA A 110 12.06 2.47 -4.69
CA ALA A 110 12.98 3.47 -5.26
C ALA A 110 13.64 3.02 -6.57
N SER A 111 14.05 1.76 -6.67
CA SER A 111 14.78 1.20 -7.83
C SER A 111 13.99 0.16 -8.63
N GLY A 112 12.88 -0.37 -8.08
CA GLY A 112 12.08 -1.41 -8.72
C GLY A 112 10.97 -0.87 -9.62
N THR A 113 10.26 -1.80 -10.25
CA THR A 113 9.04 -1.51 -11.02
C THR A 113 7.84 -1.29 -10.09
N GLY A 114 6.80 -0.67 -10.60
CA GLY A 114 5.58 -0.37 -9.85
C GLY A 114 4.31 -0.57 -10.67
N ILE A 115 3.18 -0.42 -10.01
CA ILE A 115 1.84 -0.53 -10.58
C ILE A 115 1.19 0.85 -10.58
N ALA A 116 0.68 1.26 -11.74
CA ALA A 116 -0.12 2.46 -11.90
C ALA A 116 -1.58 2.17 -11.52
N ILE A 117 -2.11 2.96 -10.60
CA ILE A 117 -3.47 2.88 -10.07
C ILE A 117 -4.26 4.02 -10.73
N PRO A 118 -5.31 3.73 -11.53
CA PRO A 118 -6.15 4.77 -12.12
C PRO A 118 -6.81 5.66 -11.06
N ASN A 119 -7.06 6.92 -11.41
CA ASN A 119 -7.80 7.81 -10.51
C ASN A 119 -9.19 7.26 -10.17
N GLY A 120 -9.63 7.46 -8.94
CA GLY A 120 -10.93 7.02 -8.44
C GLY A 120 -11.01 5.52 -8.10
N THR A 121 -9.91 4.76 -8.23
CA THR A 121 -9.90 3.32 -7.97
C THR A 121 -9.12 2.96 -6.69
N THR A 122 -9.37 1.74 -6.20
CA THR A 122 -8.62 1.14 -5.09
C THR A 122 -8.02 -0.18 -5.57
N SER A 123 -6.72 -0.37 -5.35
CA SER A 123 -5.98 -1.57 -5.73
C SER A 123 -5.36 -2.25 -4.52
N ILE A 124 -5.28 -3.58 -4.56
CA ILE A 124 -4.52 -4.39 -3.60
C ILE A 124 -3.21 -4.79 -4.27
N LEU A 125 -2.12 -4.30 -3.71
CA LEU A 125 -0.78 -4.46 -4.25
C LEU A 125 0.13 -5.12 -3.21
N PHE A 126 1.24 -5.72 -3.64
CA PHE A 126 2.27 -6.15 -2.70
C PHE A 126 3.66 -5.79 -3.23
N CYS A 127 4.54 -5.43 -2.31
CA CYS A 127 5.97 -5.33 -2.56
C CYS A 127 6.61 -6.68 -2.25
N ASP A 128 7.41 -7.22 -3.17
CA ASP A 128 8.14 -8.49 -2.97
C ASP A 128 9.51 -8.27 -2.29
N GLY A 129 9.87 -7.01 -2.03
CA GLY A 129 11.17 -6.58 -1.53
C GLY A 129 12.02 -5.91 -2.61
N THR A 130 11.58 -5.90 -3.86
CA THR A 130 12.24 -5.25 -5.00
C THR A 130 11.23 -4.46 -5.83
N ASN A 131 10.15 -5.10 -6.25
CA ASN A 131 9.11 -4.55 -7.11
C ASN A 131 7.77 -4.46 -6.38
N VAL A 132 6.88 -3.61 -6.89
CA VAL A 132 5.47 -3.62 -6.51
C VAL A 132 4.68 -4.30 -7.61
N LEU A 133 3.82 -5.25 -7.23
CA LEU A 133 3.07 -6.15 -8.09
C LEU A 133 1.59 -6.13 -7.70
N GLU A 134 0.72 -6.51 -8.63
CA GLU A 134 -0.69 -6.75 -8.34
C GLU A 134 -0.86 -7.99 -7.46
N ALA A 135 -1.68 -7.88 -6.40
CA ALA A 135 -1.93 -8.98 -5.49
C ALA A 135 -3.01 -9.96 -6.00
N ILE A 136 -3.86 -9.51 -6.94
CA ILE A 136 -4.94 -10.32 -7.50
C ILE A 136 -4.75 -10.39 -9.02
N THR A 137 -4.20 -11.49 -9.50
CA THR A 137 -4.00 -11.77 -10.93
C THR A 137 -4.87 -12.94 -11.42
N ASN A 138 -5.54 -13.64 -10.49
CA ASN A 138 -6.43 -14.75 -10.81
C ASN A 138 -7.61 -14.80 -9.82
N VAL A 139 -8.81 -15.01 -10.34
CA VAL A 139 -10.04 -15.26 -9.59
C VAL A 139 -10.48 -16.69 -9.89
N THR A 140 -10.32 -17.62 -8.94
CA THR A 140 -10.58 -19.06 -9.12
C THR A 140 -12.04 -19.46 -8.89
N GLY A 141 -12.88 -18.52 -8.46
CA GLY A 141 -14.31 -18.74 -8.22
C GLY A 141 -15.21 -17.96 -9.17
N THR A 142 -16.51 -17.94 -8.88
CA THR A 142 -17.46 -17.10 -9.60
C THR A 142 -17.20 -15.62 -9.28
N LEU A 143 -17.01 -14.79 -10.31
CA LEU A 143 -16.96 -13.34 -10.17
C LEU A 143 -18.37 -12.78 -10.35
N THR A 144 -18.96 -12.23 -9.28
CA THR A 144 -20.23 -11.50 -9.34
C THR A 144 -19.94 -10.01 -9.29
N THR A 145 -20.31 -9.27 -10.31
CA THR A 145 -20.08 -7.83 -10.42
C THR A 145 -21.26 -7.16 -11.14
N ALA A 146 -21.47 -5.87 -10.89
CA ALA A 146 -22.50 -5.08 -11.57
C ALA A 146 -22.17 -4.86 -13.06
N ALA A 147 -20.88 -4.73 -13.40
CA ALA A 147 -20.39 -4.59 -14.77
C ALA A 147 -18.96 -5.10 -14.87
N ILE A 148 -18.58 -5.62 -16.02
CA ILE A 148 -17.19 -5.96 -16.38
C ILE A 148 -16.78 -5.06 -17.54
N THR A 149 -15.75 -4.25 -17.35
CA THR A 149 -15.11 -3.48 -18.41
C THR A 149 -13.73 -4.06 -18.68
N ALA A 150 -13.52 -4.57 -19.88
CA ALA A 150 -12.23 -5.10 -20.31
C ALA A 150 -11.58 -4.10 -21.27
N SER A 151 -10.29 -3.78 -21.02
CA SER A 151 -9.46 -2.97 -21.93
C SER A 151 -8.88 -3.78 -23.10
N GLY A 152 -9.08 -5.09 -23.11
CA GLY A 152 -8.61 -6.04 -24.11
C GLY A 152 -9.67 -7.08 -24.43
N ALA A 153 -9.29 -8.12 -25.20
CA ALA A 153 -10.20 -9.20 -25.53
C ALA A 153 -10.64 -10.01 -24.31
N ILE A 154 -11.91 -10.34 -24.21
CA ILE A 154 -12.43 -11.34 -23.28
C ILE A 154 -12.36 -12.70 -24.00
N THR A 155 -11.53 -13.61 -23.49
CA THR A 155 -11.42 -14.97 -24.03
C THR A 155 -12.12 -15.94 -23.08
N SER A 156 -13.05 -16.74 -23.62
CA SER A 156 -13.73 -17.81 -22.88
C SER A 156 -13.38 -19.16 -23.49
N THR A 157 -13.12 -20.16 -22.65
CA THR A 157 -12.96 -21.58 -23.06
C THR A 157 -14.29 -22.33 -23.04
N GLY A 158 -15.36 -21.71 -22.57
CA GLY A 158 -16.73 -22.22 -22.53
C GLY A 158 -17.72 -21.21 -23.12
N ASP A 159 -19.00 -21.48 -22.95
CA ASP A 159 -20.07 -20.63 -23.48
C ASP A 159 -20.09 -19.27 -22.75
N ILE A 160 -20.30 -18.20 -23.50
CA ILE A 160 -20.67 -16.89 -22.97
C ILE A 160 -22.18 -16.75 -23.15
N THR A 161 -22.92 -16.81 -22.03
CA THR A 161 -24.39 -16.62 -22.06
C THR A 161 -24.70 -15.19 -21.66
N ALA A 162 -25.29 -14.41 -22.55
CA ALA A 162 -25.80 -13.07 -22.25
C ALA A 162 -27.33 -13.15 -22.09
N ALA A 163 -27.84 -12.62 -20.94
CA ALA A 163 -29.29 -12.47 -20.73
C ALA A 163 -29.89 -11.26 -21.47
N GLY A 164 -29.07 -10.54 -22.25
CA GLY A 164 -29.43 -9.36 -23.05
C GLY A 164 -28.82 -9.41 -24.46
N THR A 165 -28.84 -8.28 -25.16
CA THR A 165 -28.29 -8.18 -26.52
C THR A 165 -26.76 -8.15 -26.47
N LEU A 166 -26.11 -9.09 -27.16
CA LEU A 166 -24.72 -8.96 -27.57
C LEU A 166 -24.70 -8.04 -28.80
N LEU A 167 -24.08 -6.88 -28.68
CA LEU A 167 -23.87 -5.93 -29.77
C LEU A 167 -22.56 -6.22 -30.45
#